data_5591372ed7cc333d88547972af8d204f
#
_entry.id   5591372ed7cc333d88547972af8d204f
#
_cell.length_a   1.000
_cell.length_b   1.000
_cell.length_c   1.000
_cell.angle_alpha   90.00
_cell.angle_beta   90.00
_cell.angle_gamma   90.00
#
_symmetry.space_group_name_H-M   'P 1'
#
loop_
_entity.id
_entity.type
_entity.pdbx_description
1 polymer ?
#
loop_
_entity_poly.entity_id
_entity_poly.type
_entity_poly.pdbx_seq_one_letter_code
_entity_poly.pdbx_strand_id
1 'polypeptide(L)'
;CDDGEDDPAYVAFMEWVQQESVNILQNRTHNIPERMREFLAWCDRVQTVINYAQAKEDMSVLADWRYEDAGHELREWEQKNIEGKEKPVRALSYEDFEERFAVFADMEELDEEWVHTKEEFEKLYHKDTYEAFLTEYMRSSDYSELGYEHLLVYFVYRYLMNSIYDYDILSYAKMIVMATLVVRDMDAARFYRNGGKFTMSDRI
;
A
#
# COMPACT_ATOMS: atom_id res chain seq x y z
N CYS A 1 -4.37 34.51 10.02
CA CYS A 1 -3.58 33.34 9.61
C CYS A 1 -3.40 32.51 10.86
N ASP A 2 -4.21 31.50 11.04
CA ASP A 2 -3.91 30.43 11.97
C ASP A 2 -2.66 29.74 11.39
N ASP A 3 -1.55 29.87 12.07
CA ASP A 3 -0.39 29.03 11.84
C ASP A 3 -0.86 27.61 12.22
N GLY A 4 -1.09 26.77 11.20
CA GLY A 4 -1.67 25.43 11.39
C GLY A 4 -0.72 24.57 12.23
N GLU A 5 -0.84 24.68 13.54
CA GLU A 5 -0.34 23.64 14.44
C GLU A 5 -1.28 22.44 14.27
N ASP A 6 -0.72 21.36 13.78
CA ASP A 6 -1.41 20.08 13.70
C ASP A 6 -2.00 19.73 15.08
N ASP A 7 -3.24 19.30 15.14
CA ASP A 7 -3.89 18.90 16.39
C ASP A 7 -3.03 17.80 17.06
N PRO A 8 -2.44 18.05 18.25
CA PRO A 8 -1.55 17.08 18.89
C PRO A 8 -2.23 15.73 19.16
N ALA A 9 -3.55 15.70 19.37
CA ALA A 9 -4.31 14.48 19.56
C ALA A 9 -4.40 13.68 18.25
N TYR A 10 -4.58 14.37 17.12
CA TYR A 10 -4.59 13.74 15.81
C TYR A 10 -3.20 13.20 15.43
N VAL A 11 -2.13 13.95 15.68
CA VAL A 11 -0.76 13.48 15.46
C VAL A 11 -0.48 12.21 16.27
N ALA A 12 -0.79 12.21 17.57
CA ALA A 12 -0.60 11.04 18.43
C ALA A 12 -1.45 9.83 18.01
N PHE A 13 -2.64 10.08 17.48
CA PHE A 13 -3.47 9.03 16.89
C PHE A 13 -2.80 8.44 15.64
N MET A 14 -2.30 9.28 14.74
CA MET A 14 -1.65 8.84 13.50
C MET A 14 -0.32 8.12 13.76
N GLU A 15 0.44 8.49 14.77
CA GLU A 15 1.64 7.75 15.20
C GLU A 15 1.28 6.32 15.64
N TRP A 16 0.20 6.16 16.40
CA TRP A 16 -0.29 4.85 16.78
C TRP A 16 -0.78 4.06 15.55
N VAL A 17 -1.52 4.68 14.63
CA VAL A 17 -1.97 4.05 13.38
C VAL A 17 -0.80 3.58 12.54
N GLN A 18 0.27 4.37 12.44
CA GLN A 18 1.50 3.97 11.75
C GLN A 18 2.12 2.72 12.38
N GLN A 19 2.20 2.68 13.72
CA GLN A 19 2.75 1.51 14.41
C GLN A 19 1.90 0.25 14.20
N GLU A 20 0.56 0.36 14.27
CA GLU A 20 -0.33 -0.78 13.98
C GLU A 20 -0.22 -1.23 12.53
N SER A 21 -0.06 -0.31 11.58
CA SER A 21 0.21 -0.61 10.19
C SER A 21 1.48 -1.44 10.00
N VAL A 22 2.56 -1.09 10.71
CA VAL A 22 3.81 -1.86 10.73
C VAL A 22 3.60 -3.25 11.33
N ASN A 23 2.85 -3.35 12.44
CA ASN A 23 2.55 -4.63 13.09
C ASN A 23 1.80 -5.59 12.13
N ILE A 24 0.83 -5.07 11.37
CA ILE A 24 0.09 -5.83 10.35
C ILE A 24 1.05 -6.31 9.26
N LEU A 25 1.87 -5.42 8.71
CA LEU A 25 2.80 -5.74 7.62
C LEU A 25 3.92 -6.70 8.04
N GLN A 26 4.27 -6.76 9.32
CA GLN A 26 5.26 -7.68 9.88
C GLN A 26 4.65 -8.99 10.42
N ASN A 27 3.36 -9.19 10.30
CA ASN A 27 2.69 -10.43 10.71
C ASN A 27 3.02 -11.59 9.74
N ARG A 28 4.15 -12.25 9.95
CA ARG A 28 4.65 -13.34 9.09
C ARG A 28 3.87 -14.65 9.19
N THR A 29 2.74 -14.68 9.88
CA THR A 29 1.79 -15.80 9.81
C THR A 29 1.00 -15.79 8.51
N HIS A 30 0.96 -14.64 7.83
CA HIS A 30 0.33 -14.42 6.53
C HIS A 30 1.39 -14.10 5.46
N ASN A 31 1.10 -14.45 4.20
CA ASN A 31 1.94 -14.07 3.06
C ASN A 31 1.82 -12.57 2.73
N ILE A 32 2.73 -12.04 1.93
CA ILE A 32 2.77 -10.60 1.57
C ILE A 32 1.43 -10.10 0.97
N PRO A 33 0.78 -10.78 0.01
CA PRO A 33 -0.52 -10.35 -0.51
C PRO A 33 -1.63 -10.30 0.55
N GLU A 34 -1.63 -11.21 1.52
CA GLU A 34 -2.59 -11.19 2.64
C GLU A 34 -2.33 -10.00 3.56
N ARG A 35 -1.08 -9.76 3.94
CA ARG A 35 -0.67 -8.61 4.76
C ARG A 35 -0.99 -7.26 4.10
N MET A 36 -0.78 -7.13 2.78
CA MET A 36 -1.18 -5.94 2.02
C MET A 36 -2.70 -5.72 2.07
N ARG A 37 -3.49 -6.78 1.98
CA ARG A 37 -4.95 -6.72 2.04
C ARG A 37 -5.43 -6.29 3.43
N GLU A 38 -4.85 -6.87 4.48
CA GLU A 38 -5.14 -6.49 5.88
C GLU A 38 -4.75 -5.04 6.16
N PHE A 39 -3.59 -4.60 5.66
CA PHE A 39 -3.15 -3.21 5.77
C PHE A 39 -4.12 -2.23 5.09
N LEU A 40 -4.58 -2.54 3.88
CA LEU A 40 -5.57 -1.71 3.20
C LEU A 40 -6.92 -1.68 3.91
N ALA A 41 -7.39 -2.83 4.40
CA ALA A 41 -8.63 -2.92 5.18
C ALA A 41 -8.51 -2.13 6.50
N TRP A 42 -7.37 -2.20 7.17
CA TRP A 42 -7.06 -1.39 8.35
C TRP A 42 -7.14 0.11 8.04
N CYS A 43 -6.45 0.58 6.99
CA CYS A 43 -6.46 1.98 6.61
C CYS A 43 -7.85 2.47 6.13
N ASP A 44 -8.68 1.63 5.52
CA ASP A 44 -10.06 1.97 5.17
C ASP A 44 -10.92 2.17 6.42
N ARG A 45 -10.74 1.35 7.45
CA ARG A 45 -11.39 1.55 8.75
C ARG A 45 -10.94 2.85 9.41
N VAL A 46 -9.63 3.11 9.45
CA VAL A 46 -9.06 4.35 10.00
C VAL A 46 -9.63 5.56 9.25
N GLN A 47 -9.66 5.53 7.91
CA GLN A 47 -10.25 6.59 7.09
C GLN A 47 -11.72 6.84 7.42
N THR A 48 -12.47 5.76 7.64
CA THR A 48 -13.89 5.87 8.01
C THR A 48 -14.07 6.60 9.34
N VAL A 49 -13.20 6.35 10.31
CA VAL A 49 -13.23 7.00 11.63
C VAL A 49 -12.77 8.46 11.56
N ILE A 50 -11.74 8.75 10.76
CA ILE A 50 -11.30 10.13 10.50
C ILE A 50 -12.44 10.95 9.87
N ASN A 51 -13.11 10.39 8.85
CA ASN A 51 -14.24 11.06 8.20
C ASN A 51 -15.40 11.32 9.17
N TYR A 52 -15.65 10.40 10.12
CA TYR A 52 -16.65 10.60 11.15
C TYR A 52 -16.27 11.73 12.11
N ALA A 53 -15.01 11.74 12.61
CA ALA A 53 -14.52 12.79 13.50
C ALA A 53 -14.59 14.19 12.85
N GLN A 54 -14.23 14.27 11.56
CA GLN A 54 -14.37 15.50 10.76
C GLN A 54 -15.84 15.94 10.62
N ALA A 55 -16.75 15.02 10.34
CA ALA A 55 -18.18 15.31 10.21
C ALA A 55 -18.83 15.77 11.53
N LYS A 56 -18.26 15.37 12.67
CA LYS A 56 -18.68 15.79 14.01
C LYS A 56 -17.94 17.04 14.51
N GLU A 57 -16.91 17.48 13.79
CA GLU A 57 -15.98 18.54 14.24
C GLU A 57 -15.36 18.23 15.63
N ASP A 58 -15.13 16.93 15.91
CA ASP A 58 -14.65 16.43 17.19
C ASP A 58 -13.58 15.34 17.01
N MET A 59 -12.31 15.72 17.14
CA MET A 59 -11.19 14.80 17.02
C MET A 59 -10.96 13.94 18.28
N SER A 60 -11.63 14.21 19.39
CA SER A 60 -11.53 13.38 20.60
C SER A 60 -12.08 11.96 20.38
N VAL A 61 -12.99 11.79 19.42
CA VAL A 61 -13.53 10.50 18.98
C VAL A 61 -12.44 9.52 18.56
N LEU A 62 -11.32 10.01 18.02
CA LEU A 62 -10.20 9.17 17.59
C LEU A 62 -9.51 8.48 18.77
N ALA A 63 -9.39 9.17 19.90
CA ALA A 63 -8.86 8.58 21.13
C ALA A 63 -9.80 7.50 21.69
N ASP A 64 -11.11 7.76 21.71
CA ASP A 64 -12.11 6.83 22.18
C ASP A 64 -12.11 5.56 21.30
N TRP A 65 -12.01 5.69 20.00
CA TRP A 65 -11.92 4.55 19.07
C TRP A 65 -10.66 3.71 19.32
N ARG A 66 -9.52 4.35 19.53
CA ARG A 66 -8.25 3.68 19.84
C ARG A 66 -8.33 2.78 21.08
N TYR A 67 -9.07 3.21 22.10
CA TYR A 67 -9.21 2.48 23.36
C TYR A 67 -10.45 1.57 23.41
N GLU A 68 -11.07 1.30 22.25
CA GLU A 68 -12.29 0.49 22.12
C GLU A 68 -13.50 1.05 22.93
N ASP A 69 -13.43 2.29 23.37
CA ASP A 69 -14.51 3.01 24.10
C ASP A 69 -15.41 3.82 23.15
N ALA A 70 -15.34 3.48 21.86
CA ALA A 70 -16.13 4.12 20.82
C ALA A 70 -17.62 3.94 21.06
N GLY A 71 -18.35 5.05 21.04
CA GLY A 71 -19.80 5.09 21.23
C GLY A 71 -20.56 4.31 20.16
N HIS A 72 -21.83 3.99 20.45
CA HIS A 72 -22.71 3.24 19.56
C HIS A 72 -22.83 3.89 18.16
N GLU A 73 -22.89 5.22 18.09
CA GLU A 73 -23.02 5.96 16.83
C GLU A 73 -21.83 5.74 15.89
N LEU A 74 -20.60 5.70 16.40
CA LEU A 74 -19.41 5.46 15.60
C LEU A 74 -19.40 4.01 15.07
N ARG A 75 -19.77 3.04 15.88
CA ARG A 75 -19.86 1.63 15.42
C ARG A 75 -20.91 1.45 14.33
N GLU A 76 -22.04 2.11 14.43
CA GLU A 76 -23.06 2.10 13.36
C GLU A 76 -22.54 2.80 12.09
N TRP A 77 -21.79 3.89 12.23
CA TRP A 77 -21.16 4.57 11.10
C TRP A 77 -20.14 3.68 10.40
N GLU A 78 -19.24 3.04 11.15
CA GLU A 78 -18.28 2.08 10.61
C GLU A 78 -19.00 0.98 9.83
N GLN A 79 -19.97 0.33 10.43
CA GLN A 79 -20.72 -0.75 9.80
C GLN A 79 -21.36 -0.33 8.46
N LYS A 80 -21.99 0.84 8.42
CA LYS A 80 -22.61 1.35 7.19
C LYS A 80 -21.61 1.71 6.08
N ASN A 81 -20.39 2.08 6.43
CA ASN A 81 -19.41 2.62 5.47
C ASN A 81 -18.35 1.59 5.06
N ILE A 82 -18.13 0.53 5.83
CA ILE A 82 -17.18 -0.55 5.52
C ILE A 82 -17.87 -1.70 4.77
N GLU A 83 -19.12 -2.03 5.09
CA GLU A 83 -19.84 -3.16 4.48
C GLU A 83 -19.93 -3.01 2.95
N GLY A 84 -19.35 -3.97 2.23
CA GLY A 84 -19.46 -4.11 0.77
C GLY A 84 -18.40 -3.39 -0.07
N LYS A 85 -17.40 -2.75 0.53
CA LYS A 85 -16.33 -2.05 -0.20
C LYS A 85 -15.05 -2.86 -0.43
N GLU A 86 -14.92 -4.03 0.19
CA GLU A 86 -13.73 -4.86 -0.02
C GLU A 86 -13.63 -5.36 -1.47
N LYS A 87 -12.89 -4.64 -2.29
CA LYS A 87 -12.39 -5.20 -3.54
C LYS A 87 -11.20 -6.11 -3.22
N PRO A 88 -11.20 -7.36 -3.67
CA PRO A 88 -10.03 -8.23 -3.49
C PRO A 88 -8.82 -7.58 -4.16
N VAL A 89 -7.68 -7.52 -3.46
CA VAL A 89 -6.40 -7.17 -4.09
C VAL A 89 -6.02 -8.33 -5.01
N ARG A 90 -6.31 -8.19 -6.29
CA ARG A 90 -5.95 -9.15 -7.35
C ARG A 90 -4.52 -8.89 -7.82
N ALA A 91 -3.56 -9.04 -6.93
CA ALA A 91 -2.17 -8.67 -7.16
C ALA A 91 -1.47 -9.45 -8.29
N LEU A 92 -2.10 -10.48 -8.83
CA LEU A 92 -1.51 -11.37 -9.84
C LEU A 92 -2.18 -11.27 -11.21
N SER A 93 -3.30 -10.55 -11.38
CA SER A 93 -3.98 -10.47 -12.68
C SER A 93 -3.29 -9.47 -13.61
N TYR A 94 -3.37 -9.74 -14.91
CA TYR A 94 -2.85 -8.85 -15.94
C TYR A 94 -3.64 -7.52 -15.98
N GLU A 95 -4.95 -7.58 -15.78
CA GLU A 95 -5.81 -6.40 -15.73
C GLU A 95 -5.39 -5.45 -14.59
N ASP A 96 -5.09 -5.97 -13.40
CA ASP A 96 -4.59 -5.15 -12.29
C ASP A 96 -3.17 -4.61 -12.55
N PHE A 97 -2.34 -5.36 -13.32
CA PHE A 97 -1.05 -4.86 -13.79
C PHE A 97 -1.24 -3.68 -14.75
N GLU A 98 -2.14 -3.79 -15.74
CA GLU A 98 -2.41 -2.69 -16.69
C GLU A 98 -2.85 -1.42 -15.96
N GLU A 99 -3.74 -1.53 -14.95
CA GLU A 99 -4.17 -0.39 -14.15
C GLU A 99 -2.99 0.24 -13.37
N ARG A 100 -2.15 -0.57 -12.75
CA ARG A 100 -0.94 -0.07 -12.06
C ARG A 100 0.05 0.55 -13.03
N PHE A 101 0.27 -0.11 -14.16
CA PHE A 101 1.21 0.36 -15.17
C PHE A 101 0.75 1.67 -15.80
N ALA A 102 -0.54 1.88 -16.01
CA ALA A 102 -1.07 3.15 -16.50
C ALA A 102 -0.72 4.31 -15.55
N VAL A 103 -0.92 4.13 -14.22
CA VAL A 103 -0.53 5.14 -13.23
C VAL A 103 0.97 5.38 -13.23
N PHE A 104 1.78 4.30 -13.28
CA PHE A 104 3.24 4.39 -13.34
C PHE A 104 3.73 5.08 -14.62
N ALA A 105 3.10 4.80 -15.77
CA ALA A 105 3.46 5.39 -17.06
C ALA A 105 3.14 6.90 -17.14
N ASP A 106 2.11 7.35 -16.42
CA ASP A 106 1.74 8.77 -16.33
C ASP A 106 2.64 9.58 -15.37
N MET A 107 3.48 8.92 -14.58
CA MET A 107 4.43 9.64 -13.72
C MET A 107 5.48 10.36 -14.57
N GLU A 108 5.97 11.49 -14.05
CA GLU A 108 7.02 12.27 -14.69
C GLU A 108 8.26 11.41 -14.95
N GLU A 109 8.82 11.53 -16.14
CA GLU A 109 10.05 10.82 -16.52
C GLU A 109 11.24 11.41 -15.78
N LEU A 110 11.87 10.59 -14.91
CA LEU A 110 12.96 11.02 -14.06
C LEU A 110 14.31 10.96 -14.80
N ASP A 111 14.51 9.92 -15.63
CA ASP A 111 15.74 9.68 -16.38
C ASP A 111 15.54 8.68 -17.54
N GLU A 112 16.62 8.40 -18.28
CA GLU A 112 16.62 7.46 -19.41
C GLU A 112 16.35 6.00 -18.95
N GLU A 113 16.74 5.62 -17.74
CA GLU A 113 16.49 4.28 -17.19
C GLU A 113 15.00 4.06 -16.93
N TRP A 114 14.29 5.10 -16.50
CA TRP A 114 12.86 5.10 -16.32
C TRP A 114 12.10 4.84 -17.64
N VAL A 115 12.49 5.55 -18.71
CA VAL A 115 11.91 5.36 -20.05
C VAL A 115 12.16 3.93 -20.53
N HIS A 116 13.39 3.43 -20.35
CA HIS A 116 13.75 2.06 -20.75
C HIS A 116 12.96 0.99 -19.99
N THR A 117 12.71 1.20 -18.70
CA THR A 117 11.91 0.30 -17.88
C THR A 117 10.46 0.20 -18.37
N LYS A 118 9.84 1.33 -18.75
CA LYS A 118 8.50 1.34 -19.35
C LYS A 118 8.46 0.52 -20.64
N GLU A 119 9.41 0.74 -21.55
CA GLU A 119 9.50 -0.02 -22.80
C GLU A 119 9.72 -1.53 -22.59
N GLU A 120 10.49 -1.92 -21.56
CA GLU A 120 10.69 -3.32 -21.20
C GLU A 120 9.41 -3.97 -20.73
N PHE A 121 8.60 -3.28 -19.91
CA PHE A 121 7.32 -3.79 -19.44
C PHE A 121 6.34 -4.03 -20.59
N GLU A 122 6.23 -3.07 -21.53
CA GLU A 122 5.37 -3.20 -22.70
C GLU A 122 5.79 -4.37 -23.61
N LYS A 123 7.09 -4.66 -23.70
CA LYS A 123 7.61 -5.76 -24.52
C LYS A 123 7.46 -7.13 -23.85
N LEU A 124 7.56 -7.18 -22.51
CA LEU A 124 7.61 -8.43 -21.76
C LEU A 124 6.24 -8.90 -21.31
N TYR A 125 5.42 -7.98 -20.82
CA TYR A 125 4.17 -8.32 -20.16
C TYR A 125 2.98 -8.26 -21.13
N HIS A 126 2.38 -9.42 -21.34
CA HIS A 126 1.18 -9.60 -22.14
C HIS A 126 0.17 -10.42 -21.34
N LYS A 127 -1.10 -10.32 -21.68
CA LYS A 127 -2.19 -11.03 -20.99
C LYS A 127 -1.93 -12.52 -20.82
N ASP A 128 -1.37 -13.16 -21.85
CA ASP A 128 -1.14 -14.61 -21.86
C ASP A 128 0.13 -15.06 -21.09
N THR A 129 1.00 -14.12 -20.71
CA THR A 129 2.33 -14.44 -20.15
C THR A 129 2.55 -13.88 -18.74
N TYR A 130 1.95 -12.74 -18.39
CA TYR A 130 2.20 -12.02 -17.16
C TYR A 130 2.05 -12.88 -15.89
N GLU A 131 0.91 -13.56 -15.75
CA GLU A 131 0.63 -14.37 -14.55
C GLU A 131 1.60 -15.55 -14.41
N ALA A 132 1.96 -16.18 -15.56
CA ALA A 132 2.92 -17.27 -15.57
C ALA A 132 4.31 -16.79 -15.15
N PHE A 133 4.76 -15.66 -15.69
CA PHE A 133 6.05 -15.06 -15.37
C PHE A 133 6.15 -14.66 -13.90
N LEU A 134 5.15 -13.95 -13.40
CA LEU A 134 5.12 -13.54 -12.01
C LEU A 134 5.09 -14.75 -11.07
N THR A 135 4.31 -15.79 -11.39
CA THR A 135 4.24 -17.02 -10.61
C THR A 135 5.58 -17.75 -10.58
N GLU A 136 6.30 -17.81 -11.70
CA GLU A 136 7.63 -18.44 -11.77
C GLU A 136 8.65 -17.68 -10.92
N TYR A 137 8.69 -16.34 -11.03
CA TYR A 137 9.54 -15.51 -10.19
C TYR A 137 9.24 -15.71 -8.70
N MET A 138 7.97 -15.67 -8.30
CA MET A 138 7.56 -15.84 -6.90
C MET A 138 7.87 -17.23 -6.33
N ARG A 139 8.05 -18.25 -7.18
CA ARG A 139 8.48 -19.61 -6.78
C ARG A 139 9.99 -19.79 -6.78
N SER A 140 10.73 -18.86 -7.35
CA SER A 140 12.19 -18.94 -7.41
C SER A 140 12.82 -18.73 -6.03
N SER A 141 14.05 -19.20 -5.87
CA SER A 141 14.86 -18.92 -4.66
C SER A 141 15.27 -17.46 -4.54
N ASP A 142 15.11 -16.69 -5.59
CA ASP A 142 15.49 -15.27 -5.67
C ASP A 142 14.38 -14.36 -5.17
N TYR A 143 13.13 -14.84 -5.11
CA TYR A 143 12.02 -14.12 -4.49
C TYR A 143 12.18 -14.04 -2.98
N SER A 144 12.08 -12.85 -2.41
CA SER A 144 12.22 -12.62 -0.97
C SER A 144 11.02 -11.86 -0.41
N GLU A 145 10.11 -12.55 0.27
CA GLU A 145 9.02 -11.90 1.00
C GLU A 145 9.54 -10.88 2.03
N LEU A 146 10.69 -11.16 2.65
CA LEU A 146 11.31 -10.25 3.61
C LEU A 146 11.74 -8.93 2.93
N GLY A 147 12.20 -8.98 1.68
CA GLY A 147 12.53 -7.78 0.91
C GLY A 147 11.31 -6.87 0.70
N TYR A 148 10.18 -7.46 0.31
CA TYR A 148 8.93 -6.70 0.12
C TYR A 148 8.31 -6.24 1.45
N GLU A 149 8.44 -7.01 2.53
CA GLU A 149 8.08 -6.57 3.87
C GLU A 149 8.85 -5.30 4.26
N HIS A 150 10.18 -5.31 4.09
CA HIS A 150 11.02 -4.15 4.39
C HIS A 150 10.64 -2.92 3.55
N LEU A 151 10.34 -3.12 2.27
CA LEU A 151 9.91 -2.06 1.37
C LEU A 151 8.58 -1.44 1.81
N LEU A 152 7.59 -2.27 2.13
CA LEU A 152 6.29 -1.82 2.65
C LEU A 152 6.46 -1.02 3.93
N VAL A 153 7.22 -1.54 4.90
CA VAL A 153 7.50 -0.87 6.18
C VAL A 153 8.23 0.46 5.95
N TYR A 154 9.23 0.48 5.04
CA TYR A 154 9.92 1.71 4.66
C TYR A 154 8.95 2.76 4.12
N PHE A 155 8.06 2.38 3.20
CA PHE A 155 7.07 3.29 2.64
C PHE A 155 6.04 3.77 3.66
N VAL A 156 5.64 2.93 4.62
CA VAL A 156 4.79 3.35 5.75
C VAL A 156 5.48 4.45 6.55
N TYR A 157 6.73 4.26 6.95
CA TYR A 157 7.47 5.29 7.68
C TYR A 157 7.71 6.56 6.85
N ARG A 158 7.87 6.43 5.55
CA ARG A 158 8.21 7.54 4.67
C ARG A 158 7.01 8.39 4.27
N TYR A 159 5.84 7.78 4.10
CA TYR A 159 4.72 8.44 3.43
C TYR A 159 3.42 8.47 4.23
N LEU A 160 3.14 7.49 5.10
CA LEU A 160 1.82 7.38 5.73
C LEU A 160 1.47 8.61 6.59
N MET A 161 2.46 9.18 7.29
CA MET A 161 2.28 10.37 8.12
C MET A 161 1.98 11.65 7.33
N ASN A 162 2.19 11.67 6.01
CA ASN A 162 1.79 12.83 5.20
C ASN A 162 0.27 13.04 5.20
N SER A 163 -0.51 11.99 5.50
CA SER A 163 -1.96 12.07 5.65
C SER A 163 -2.43 12.96 6.81
N ILE A 164 -1.52 13.42 7.68
CA ILE A 164 -1.82 14.42 8.71
C ILE A 164 -2.29 15.73 8.08
N TYR A 165 -1.76 16.09 6.91
CA TYR A 165 -2.04 17.38 6.27
C TYR A 165 -3.36 17.39 5.47
N ASP A 166 -3.82 16.24 4.98
CA ASP A 166 -4.99 16.14 4.09
C ASP A 166 -6.08 15.20 4.58
N TYR A 167 -5.84 14.50 5.70
CA TYR A 167 -6.76 13.52 6.30
C TYR A 167 -7.09 12.32 5.39
N ASP A 168 -6.27 12.03 4.36
CA ASP A 168 -6.50 10.95 3.38
C ASP A 168 -5.51 9.79 3.51
N ILE A 169 -5.58 9.07 4.64
CA ILE A 169 -4.69 7.91 4.89
C ILE A 169 -4.87 6.78 3.85
N LEU A 170 -6.09 6.60 3.33
CA LEU A 170 -6.39 5.51 2.42
C LEU A 170 -5.68 5.67 1.07
N SER A 171 -5.55 6.89 0.57
CA SER A 171 -4.80 7.17 -0.66
C SER A 171 -3.30 6.88 -0.48
N TYR A 172 -2.71 7.25 0.66
CA TYR A 172 -1.32 6.89 0.97
C TYR A 172 -1.14 5.38 1.09
N ALA A 173 -2.05 4.67 1.74
CA ALA A 173 -1.99 3.22 1.86
C ALA A 173 -2.06 2.53 0.49
N LYS A 174 -2.94 2.97 -0.40
CA LYS A 174 -3.03 2.47 -1.78
C LYS A 174 -1.76 2.75 -2.57
N MET A 175 -1.20 3.96 -2.45
CA MET A 175 0.08 4.32 -3.08
C MET A 175 1.22 3.41 -2.60
N ILE A 176 1.33 3.15 -1.30
CA ILE A 176 2.35 2.27 -0.70
C ILE A 176 2.27 0.85 -1.28
N VAL A 177 1.07 0.28 -1.31
CA VAL A 177 0.85 -1.07 -1.88
C VAL A 177 1.13 -1.07 -3.38
N MET A 178 0.63 -0.09 -4.12
CA MET A 178 0.86 0.04 -5.57
C MET A 178 2.36 0.13 -5.89
N ALA A 179 3.10 1.00 -5.21
CA ALA A 179 4.53 1.16 -5.42
C ALA A 179 5.30 -0.14 -5.15
N THR A 180 4.94 -0.87 -4.09
CA THR A 180 5.55 -2.17 -3.79
C THR A 180 5.25 -3.21 -4.88
N LEU A 181 4.03 -3.24 -5.42
CA LEU A 181 3.67 -4.14 -6.51
C LEU A 181 4.38 -3.80 -7.82
N VAL A 182 4.58 -2.51 -8.11
CA VAL A 182 5.39 -2.06 -9.26
C VAL A 182 6.84 -2.54 -9.12
N VAL A 183 7.46 -2.38 -7.95
CA VAL A 183 8.82 -2.89 -7.72
C VAL A 183 8.89 -4.40 -7.90
N ARG A 184 7.89 -5.16 -7.42
CA ARG A 184 7.80 -6.62 -7.66
C ARG A 184 7.74 -6.96 -9.15
N ASP A 185 6.95 -6.21 -9.91
CA ASP A 185 6.80 -6.41 -11.35
C ASP A 185 8.13 -6.07 -12.09
N MET A 186 8.86 -5.05 -11.62
CA MET A 186 10.22 -4.72 -12.10
C MET A 186 11.21 -5.86 -11.81
N ASP A 187 11.18 -6.40 -10.61
CA ASP A 187 12.05 -7.50 -10.20
C ASP A 187 11.77 -8.76 -11.05
N ALA A 188 10.50 -9.08 -11.28
CA ALA A 188 10.14 -10.20 -12.14
C ALA A 188 10.63 -10.00 -13.58
N ALA A 189 10.53 -8.79 -14.14
CA ALA A 189 11.05 -8.47 -15.47
C ALA A 189 12.59 -8.64 -15.55
N ARG A 190 13.30 -8.15 -14.53
CA ARG A 190 14.78 -8.33 -14.43
C ARG A 190 15.16 -9.81 -14.33
N PHE A 191 14.42 -10.58 -13.52
CA PHE A 191 14.61 -12.04 -13.40
C PHE A 191 14.53 -12.72 -14.77
N TYR A 192 13.50 -12.41 -15.57
CA TYR A 192 13.36 -12.96 -16.91
C TYR A 192 14.46 -12.54 -17.87
N ARG A 193 14.78 -11.24 -17.90
CA ARG A 193 15.88 -10.71 -18.72
C ARG A 193 17.20 -11.41 -18.45
N ASN A 194 17.44 -11.77 -17.20
CA ASN A 194 18.68 -12.42 -16.76
C ASN A 194 18.63 -13.97 -16.86
N GLY A 195 17.67 -14.53 -17.62
CA GLY A 195 17.56 -15.97 -17.84
C GLY A 195 17.17 -16.77 -16.58
N GLY A 196 16.27 -16.25 -15.76
CA GLY A 196 15.76 -16.89 -14.56
C GLY A 196 16.69 -16.75 -13.34
N LYS A 197 17.44 -15.66 -13.26
CA LYS A 197 18.33 -15.34 -12.12
C LYS A 197 18.15 -13.88 -11.69
N PHE A 198 18.17 -13.67 -10.39
CA PHE A 198 18.15 -12.36 -9.77
C PHE A 198 19.39 -12.19 -8.89
N THR A 199 20.29 -11.30 -9.28
CA THR A 199 21.57 -11.11 -8.59
C THR A 199 21.50 -9.97 -7.57
N MET A 200 22.49 -9.88 -6.68
CA MET A 200 22.56 -8.78 -5.71
C MET A 200 22.69 -7.41 -6.37
N SER A 201 23.28 -7.35 -7.57
CA SER A 201 23.36 -6.10 -8.37
C SER A 201 22.01 -5.67 -8.97
N ASP A 202 21.03 -6.55 -9.01
CA ASP A 202 19.67 -6.24 -9.49
C ASP A 202 18.75 -5.67 -8.38
N ARG A 203 19.24 -5.67 -7.13
CA ARG A 203 18.49 -5.27 -5.91
C ARG A 203 18.87 -3.86 -5.41
N ILE A 204 19.26 -2.98 -6.30
CA ILE A 204 19.63 -1.59 -5.93
C ILE A 204 18.43 -0.69 -6.01
#